data_b07d6d7c418c9cc86134c232a86b5bd7
#
_entry.id   b07d6d7c418c9cc86134c232a86b5bd7
#
_cell.length_a   1.000
_cell.length_b   1.000
_cell.length_c   1.000
_cell.angle_alpha   90.00
_cell.angle_beta   90.00
_cell.angle_gamma   90.00
#
_symmetry.space_group_name_H-M   'P 1'
#
loop_
_entity.id
_entity.type
_entity.pdbx_description
1 polymer ?
#
loop_
_entity_poly.entity_id
_entity_poly.type
_entity_poly.pdbx_seq_one_letter_code
_entity_poly.pdbx_strand_id
1 'polypeptide(L)'
;MDYREYDSRHDGYYKSSFNVYYGGKKIDASAASFKEIGGGYAKDAFTVFYHGRKIDATAATFKLLEGGYAKDAFSVFYYGKKVDGASAASFKYTGNGYAKDAFSDYYRGRKLE
;
A
#
# COMPACT_ATOMS: atom_id res chain seq x y z
N MET A 1 28.62 -0.80 -4.78
CA MET A 1 27.56 -1.65 -4.39
C MET A 1 27.40 -2.82 -5.33
N ASP A 2 27.15 -3.95 -4.78
CA ASP A 2 27.05 -5.17 -5.57
C ASP A 2 25.65 -5.24 -6.19
N TYR A 3 25.57 -5.06 -7.48
CA TYR A 3 24.28 -5.02 -8.14
C TYR A 3 23.56 -6.35 -8.12
N ARG A 4 24.18 -7.41 -7.68
CA ARG A 4 23.48 -8.68 -7.52
C ARG A 4 22.37 -8.60 -6.50
N GLU A 5 22.38 -7.57 -5.67
CA GLU A 5 21.31 -7.32 -4.73
C GLU A 5 20.04 -6.90 -5.46
N TYR A 6 20.14 -6.61 -6.76
CA TYR A 6 18.98 -6.25 -7.55
C TYR A 6 18.54 -7.37 -8.47
N ASP A 7 18.98 -8.58 -8.19
CA ASP A 7 18.58 -9.70 -9.03
C ASP A 7 17.10 -9.98 -8.80
N SER A 8 16.62 -11.07 -9.43
CA SER A 8 15.20 -11.36 -9.45
C SER A 8 14.58 -11.56 -8.07
N ARG A 9 15.39 -11.82 -7.06
CA ARG A 9 14.85 -11.96 -5.72
C ARG A 9 14.36 -10.64 -5.15
N HIS A 10 14.78 -9.54 -5.78
CA HIS A 10 14.42 -8.20 -5.35
C HIS A 10 13.56 -7.51 -6.39
N ASP A 11 12.61 -8.27 -6.93
CA ASP A 11 11.64 -7.70 -7.86
C ASP A 11 10.78 -6.65 -7.17
N GLY A 12 10.68 -6.75 -5.86
CA GLY A 12 9.95 -5.77 -5.09
C GLY A 12 10.87 -4.67 -4.59
N TYR A 13 10.68 -4.33 -3.35
CA TYR A 13 11.42 -3.23 -2.73
C TYR A 13 12.80 -3.68 -2.25
N TYR A 14 13.75 -2.77 -2.37
CA TYR A 14 15.09 -2.97 -1.84
C TYR A 14 15.61 -1.65 -1.30
N LYS A 15 16.25 -1.71 -0.16
CA LYS A 15 16.74 -0.52 0.51
C LYS A 15 18.23 -0.65 0.77
N SER A 16 18.99 0.37 0.36
CA SER A 16 20.39 0.50 0.72
C SER A 16 20.48 1.48 1.89
N SER A 17 21.71 1.89 2.25
CA SER A 17 21.89 2.83 3.36
C SER A 17 21.20 4.17 3.12
N PHE A 18 21.13 4.60 1.86
CA PHE A 18 20.68 5.95 1.54
C PHE A 18 19.51 6.00 0.58
N ASN A 19 19.22 4.92 -0.10
CA ASN A 19 18.23 4.95 -1.17
C ASN A 19 17.28 3.76 -1.09
N VAL A 20 16.11 3.94 -1.70
CA VAL A 20 15.13 2.88 -1.81
C VAL A 20 14.85 2.64 -3.28
N TYR A 21 14.64 1.39 -3.62
CA TYR A 21 14.43 0.96 -5.01
C TYR A 21 13.22 0.07 -5.10
N TYR A 22 12.57 0.09 -6.24
CA TYR A 22 11.54 -0.88 -6.55
C TYR A 22 11.77 -1.42 -7.95
N GLY A 23 11.88 -2.74 -8.06
CA GLY A 23 12.17 -3.37 -9.34
C GLY A 23 13.46 -2.88 -9.94
N GLY A 24 14.44 -2.54 -9.11
CA GLY A 24 15.73 -2.06 -9.55
C GLY A 24 15.81 -0.57 -9.86
N LYS A 25 14.68 0.15 -9.76
CA LYS A 25 14.64 1.58 -10.03
C LYS A 25 14.54 2.37 -8.73
N LYS A 26 15.34 3.40 -8.62
CA LYS A 26 15.32 4.26 -7.44
C LYS A 26 13.98 4.96 -7.32
N ILE A 27 13.41 4.97 -6.13
CA ILE A 27 12.18 5.70 -5.87
C ILE A 27 12.46 6.80 -4.84
N ASP A 28 11.56 7.76 -4.78
CA ASP A 28 11.72 8.93 -3.93
C ASP A 28 11.18 8.64 -2.54
N ALA A 29 11.94 7.85 -1.79
CA ALA A 29 11.56 7.46 -0.44
C ALA A 29 12.73 7.69 0.51
N SER A 30 12.43 7.92 1.77
CA SER A 30 13.43 8.10 2.80
C SER A 30 13.91 6.74 3.29
N ALA A 31 15.15 6.39 2.98
CA ALA A 31 15.68 5.09 3.39
C ALA A 31 15.67 4.93 4.90
N ALA A 32 15.85 6.02 5.64
CA ALA A 32 15.92 5.95 7.10
C ALA A 32 14.64 5.44 7.73
N SER A 33 13.49 5.74 7.14
CA SER A 33 12.20 5.38 7.71
C SER A 33 11.42 4.39 6.86
N PHE A 34 11.99 3.95 5.75
CA PHE A 34 11.27 3.08 4.81
C PHE A 34 11.06 1.69 5.36
N LYS A 35 9.87 1.15 5.13
CA LYS A 35 9.61 -0.26 5.43
C LYS A 35 8.51 -0.79 4.53
N GLU A 36 8.63 -2.07 4.20
CA GLU A 36 7.58 -2.76 3.49
C GLU A 36 6.45 -3.10 4.45
N ILE A 37 5.23 -3.01 3.95
CA ILE A 37 4.07 -3.36 4.74
C ILE A 37 3.53 -4.72 4.31
N GLY A 38 3.57 -4.99 3.00
CA GLY A 38 3.06 -6.23 2.45
C GLY A 38 2.11 -5.95 1.30
N GLY A 39 1.89 -6.96 0.46
CA GLY A 39 0.95 -6.85 -0.64
C GLY A 39 1.31 -5.79 -1.67
N GLY A 40 2.58 -5.44 -1.78
CA GLY A 40 3.03 -4.38 -2.68
C GLY A 40 3.07 -3.01 -2.04
N TYR A 41 2.52 -2.88 -0.83
CA TYR A 41 2.52 -1.60 -0.10
C TYR A 41 3.79 -1.43 0.72
N ALA A 42 4.24 -0.20 0.80
CA ALA A 42 5.38 0.18 1.63
C ALA A 42 5.19 1.63 2.03
N LYS A 43 5.95 2.07 3.00
CA LYS A 43 5.87 3.48 3.38
C LYS A 43 7.17 3.94 4.04
N ASP A 44 7.36 5.26 4.03
CA ASP A 44 8.35 5.89 4.88
C ASP A 44 7.57 6.81 5.82
N ALA A 45 8.26 7.73 6.47
CA ALA A 45 7.60 8.60 7.46
C ALA A 45 6.55 9.52 6.83
N PHE A 46 6.64 9.77 5.52
CA PHE A 46 5.84 10.80 4.87
C PHE A 46 4.97 10.32 3.74
N THR A 47 5.26 9.16 3.17
CA THR A 47 4.65 8.75 1.91
C THR A 47 4.32 7.27 1.95
N VAL A 48 3.24 6.89 1.28
CA VAL A 48 2.87 5.49 1.08
C VAL A 48 3.08 5.16 -0.39
N PHE A 49 3.55 3.96 -0.63
CA PHE A 49 3.85 3.47 -1.99
C PHE A 49 3.09 2.19 -2.27
N TYR A 50 2.71 2.01 -3.51
CA TYR A 50 2.18 0.73 -3.98
C TYR A 50 2.96 0.34 -5.23
N HIS A 51 3.65 -0.80 -5.15
CA HIS A 51 4.54 -1.27 -6.22
C HIS A 51 5.45 -0.15 -6.72
N GLY A 52 6.08 0.55 -5.76
CA GLY A 52 7.07 1.57 -6.06
C GLY A 52 6.51 2.93 -6.42
N ARG A 53 5.20 3.08 -6.53
CA ARG A 53 4.57 4.35 -6.93
C ARG A 53 3.90 5.00 -5.72
N LYS A 54 4.05 6.30 -5.61
CA LYS A 54 3.39 7.04 -4.54
C LYS A 54 1.88 6.98 -4.69
N ILE A 55 1.19 6.79 -3.59
CA ILE A 55 -0.26 6.89 -3.59
C ILE A 55 -0.67 7.96 -2.59
N ASP A 56 -1.89 8.47 -2.76
CA ASP A 56 -2.40 9.56 -1.96
C ASP A 56 -2.98 9.02 -0.66
N ALA A 57 -2.09 8.63 0.25
CA ALA A 57 -2.47 8.06 1.53
C ALA A 57 -1.65 8.70 2.63
N THR A 58 -2.19 8.70 3.84
CA THR A 58 -1.54 9.26 5.00
C THR A 58 -0.66 8.21 5.65
N ALA A 59 0.66 8.38 5.57
CA ALA A 59 1.60 7.38 6.05
C ALA A 59 1.43 7.07 7.54
N ALA A 60 1.14 8.09 8.33
CA ALA A 60 1.07 7.93 9.78
C ALA A 60 -0.03 6.96 10.22
N THR A 61 -1.12 6.87 9.46
CA THR A 61 -2.27 6.05 9.83
C THR A 61 -2.49 4.87 8.91
N PHE A 62 -1.66 4.70 7.91
CA PHE A 62 -1.85 3.66 6.91
C PHE A 62 -1.66 2.28 7.49
N LYS A 63 -2.58 1.38 7.14
CA LYS A 63 -2.42 -0.01 7.53
C LYS A 63 -3.03 -0.94 6.50
N LEU A 64 -2.47 -2.13 6.45
CA LEU A 64 -2.89 -3.16 5.52
C LEU A 64 -4.08 -3.91 6.12
N LEU A 65 -5.06 -4.17 5.27
CA LEU A 65 -6.14 -5.09 5.59
C LEU A 65 -5.91 -6.35 4.76
N GLU A 66 -6.90 -7.22 4.70
CA GLU A 66 -6.77 -8.43 3.90
C GLU A 66 -7.36 -8.24 2.52
N GLY A 67 -7.07 -9.17 1.64
CA GLY A 67 -7.72 -9.22 0.34
C GLY A 67 -7.34 -8.10 -0.61
N GLY A 68 -6.19 -7.48 -0.42
CA GLY A 68 -5.75 -6.37 -1.28
C GLY A 68 -6.21 -5.01 -0.78
N TYR A 69 -6.98 -4.98 0.30
CA TYR A 69 -7.45 -3.72 0.87
C TYR A 69 -6.45 -3.15 1.87
N ALA A 70 -6.43 -1.85 1.95
CA ALA A 70 -5.66 -1.11 2.93
C ALA A 70 -6.41 0.17 3.23
N LYS A 71 -6.04 0.84 4.30
CA LYS A 71 -6.70 2.11 4.61
C LYS A 71 -5.81 3.00 5.47
N ASP A 72 -6.12 4.28 5.45
CA ASP A 72 -5.58 5.22 6.41
C ASP A 72 -6.77 5.81 7.16
N ALA A 73 -6.58 6.91 7.86
CA ALA A 73 -7.67 7.51 8.64
C ALA A 73 -8.81 8.05 7.77
N PHE A 74 -8.54 8.32 6.50
CA PHE A 74 -9.47 9.05 5.65
C PHE A 74 -9.95 8.30 4.43
N SER A 75 -9.20 7.29 3.99
CA SER A 75 -9.47 6.64 2.70
C SER A 75 -9.24 5.15 2.77
N VAL A 76 -9.87 4.44 1.85
CA VAL A 76 -9.69 3.01 1.67
C VAL A 76 -9.09 2.78 0.31
N PHE A 77 -8.22 1.79 0.19
CA PHE A 77 -7.52 1.46 -1.05
C PHE A 77 -7.69 -0.02 -1.38
N TYR A 78 -7.76 -0.31 -2.66
CA TYR A 78 -7.80 -1.68 -3.15
C TYR A 78 -6.70 -1.82 -4.20
N TYR A 79 -5.69 -2.64 -3.88
CA TYR A 79 -4.51 -2.79 -4.74
C TYR A 79 -3.98 -1.44 -5.21
N GLY A 80 -3.79 -0.53 -4.25
CA GLY A 80 -3.19 0.76 -4.51
C GLY A 80 -4.13 1.84 -5.03
N LYS A 81 -5.39 1.50 -5.36
CA LYS A 81 -6.33 2.47 -5.90
C LYS A 81 -7.34 2.86 -4.84
N LYS A 82 -7.63 4.14 -4.75
CA LYS A 82 -8.59 4.64 -3.78
C LYS A 82 -10.00 4.11 -4.11
N VAL A 83 -10.69 3.66 -3.08
CA VAL A 83 -12.07 3.19 -3.23
C VAL A 83 -12.99 4.36 -2.93
N ASP A 84 -13.63 4.89 -3.96
CA ASP A 84 -14.45 6.08 -3.81
C ASP A 84 -15.64 5.83 -2.91
N GLY A 85 -15.88 6.78 -2.02
CA GLY A 85 -17.06 6.75 -1.17
C GLY A 85 -16.99 5.81 0.01
N ALA A 86 -15.88 5.10 0.20
CA ALA A 86 -15.76 4.18 1.31
C ALA A 86 -15.46 4.92 2.62
N SER A 87 -16.07 4.46 3.70
CA SER A 87 -15.84 5.04 5.01
C SER A 87 -14.70 4.29 5.69
N ALA A 88 -13.54 4.95 5.77
CA ALA A 88 -12.36 4.32 6.35
C ALA A 88 -12.58 3.93 7.81
N ALA A 89 -13.33 4.74 8.54
CA ALA A 89 -13.52 4.52 9.97
C ALA A 89 -14.20 3.18 10.27
N SER A 90 -15.11 2.75 9.40
CA SER A 90 -15.88 1.53 9.63
C SER A 90 -15.58 0.41 8.65
N PHE A 91 -14.65 0.62 7.75
CA PHE A 91 -14.36 -0.34 6.69
C PHE A 91 -13.70 -1.61 7.23
N LYS A 92 -14.18 -2.76 6.77
CA LYS A 92 -13.54 -4.02 7.11
C LYS A 92 -13.72 -5.05 6.01
N TYR A 93 -12.72 -5.92 5.89
CA TYR A 93 -12.76 -7.02 4.94
C TYR A 93 -13.59 -8.15 5.53
N THR A 94 -14.46 -8.75 4.73
CA THR A 94 -15.34 -9.81 5.21
C THR A 94 -15.07 -11.16 4.59
N GLY A 95 -14.19 -11.23 3.59
CA GLY A 95 -13.78 -12.51 3.00
C GLY A 95 -14.14 -12.63 1.55
N ASN A 96 -13.36 -13.44 0.83
CA ASN A 96 -13.62 -13.76 -0.58
C ASN A 96 -13.77 -12.54 -1.49
N GLY A 97 -12.99 -11.48 -1.19
CA GLY A 97 -13.06 -10.26 -1.98
C GLY A 97 -14.08 -9.26 -1.52
N TYR A 98 -14.93 -9.65 -0.56
CA TYR A 98 -15.98 -8.77 -0.04
C TYR A 98 -15.49 -7.95 1.14
N ALA A 99 -16.05 -6.76 1.26
CA ALA A 99 -15.77 -5.87 2.37
C ALA A 99 -17.00 -5.02 2.61
N LYS A 100 -17.02 -4.32 3.72
CA LYS A 100 -18.15 -3.44 4.01
C LYS A 100 -17.73 -2.31 4.94
N ASP A 101 -18.50 -1.25 4.91
CA ASP A 101 -18.40 -0.20 5.92
C ASP A 101 -19.82 0.01 6.48
N ALA A 102 -20.02 1.07 7.24
CA ALA A 102 -21.31 1.32 7.87
C ALA A 102 -22.42 1.58 6.87
N PHE A 103 -22.09 1.92 5.62
CA PHE A 103 -23.06 2.39 4.65
C PHE A 103 -23.21 1.52 3.43
N SER A 104 -22.22 0.69 3.10
CA SER A 104 -22.19 -0.01 1.82
C SER A 104 -21.43 -1.32 1.91
N ASP A 105 -21.67 -2.16 0.92
CA ASP A 105 -20.90 -3.38 0.72
C ASP A 105 -20.02 -3.19 -0.52
N TYR A 106 -18.92 -3.92 -0.56
CA TYR A 106 -17.94 -3.80 -1.63
C TYR A 106 -17.49 -5.18 -2.10
N TYR A 107 -17.14 -5.27 -3.35
CA TYR A 107 -16.56 -6.49 -3.89
C TYR A 107 -15.40 -6.12 -4.79
N ARG A 108 -14.22 -6.64 -4.43
CA ARG A 108 -12.99 -6.39 -5.18
C ARG A 108 -12.79 -4.89 -5.46
N GLY A 109 -12.96 -4.10 -4.40
CA GLY A 109 -12.69 -2.67 -4.48
C GLY A 109 -13.80 -1.83 -5.07
N ARG A 110 -14.95 -2.45 -5.39
CA ARG A 110 -16.07 -1.73 -6.01
C ARG A 110 -17.28 -1.76 -5.11
N LYS A 111 -17.91 -0.61 -4.99
CA LYS A 111 -19.11 -0.48 -4.18
C LYS A 111 -20.26 -1.21 -4.86
N LEU A 112 -20.98 -1.99 -4.09
CA LEU A 112 -22.15 -2.71 -4.59
C LEU A 112 -23.39 -1.86 -4.41
N GLU A 113 -24.30 -1.97 -5.36
CA GLU A 113 -25.52 -1.17 -5.35
C GLU A 113 -26.66 -1.94 -4.73
#